data_4e3deab37450f2d7d493607afab4b24e
#
_entry.id   4e3deab37450f2d7d493607afab4b24e
#
_cell.length_a   1.000
_cell.length_b   1.000
_cell.length_c   1.000
_cell.angle_alpha   90.00
_cell.angle_beta   90.00
_cell.angle_gamma   90.00
#
_symmetry.space_group_name_H-M   'P 1'
#
loop_
_entity.id
_entity.type
_entity.pdbx_description
1 polymer ?
#
loop_
_entity_poly.entity_id
_entity_poly.type
_entity_poly.pdbx_seq_one_letter_code
_entity_poly.pdbx_strand_id
1 'polypeptide(L)'
;MRDIKLSNPTTILQVENLQVSFINHGHETKAVDNVSFNIHKGESVGIVGESGSGKSVTALSIMNLLKSPPAHINSGNIFLKSKVFGNVDTLTLSDHSLRSIRGNEIAMIFQEPMTSLNPVFKCGNQVLEALKVHMHMSAEEAKNKTLQLFEEVKLPKPEKIFNAYPHEISGGQKQRVMIAMAMSCNPSILIADEPTTALDVTVQANILRLMEGLRENHDTALIFISHDLGVIAEVADRILVMYEGKIVEEGNV
;
A
#
# COMPACT_ATOMS: atom_id res chain seq x y z
N MET A 1 -28.53 5.34 -3.58
CA MET A 1 -27.19 4.77 -3.83
C MET A 1 -27.33 3.82 -5.01
N ARG A 2 -26.53 3.95 -6.07
CA ARG A 2 -26.49 2.93 -7.14
C ARG A 2 -25.83 1.69 -6.55
N ASP A 3 -26.44 0.51 -6.74
CA ASP A 3 -25.79 -0.76 -6.38
C ASP A 3 -24.54 -0.94 -7.26
N ILE A 4 -23.37 -0.67 -6.67
CA ILE A 4 -22.09 -0.90 -7.32
C ILE A 4 -21.84 -2.41 -7.31
N LYS A 5 -21.81 -3.03 -8.50
CA LYS A 5 -21.45 -4.43 -8.67
C LYS A 5 -20.03 -4.52 -9.14
N LEU A 6 -19.17 -5.17 -8.34
CA LEU A 6 -17.82 -5.54 -8.78
C LEU A 6 -17.92 -6.66 -9.83
N SER A 7 -16.94 -6.72 -10.72
CA SER A 7 -16.91 -7.63 -11.87
C SER A 7 -16.99 -9.12 -11.51
N ASN A 8 -16.48 -9.50 -10.31
CA ASN A 8 -16.46 -10.86 -9.81
C ASN A 8 -16.64 -10.85 -8.28
N PRO A 9 -17.26 -11.87 -7.65
CA PRO A 9 -17.39 -12.00 -6.18
C PRO A 9 -16.08 -11.97 -5.41
N THR A 10 -14.98 -12.41 -6.00
CA THR A 10 -13.62 -12.40 -5.42
C THR A 10 -12.91 -11.05 -5.56
N THR A 11 -13.41 -10.15 -6.43
CA THR A 11 -12.81 -8.82 -6.62
C THR A 11 -13.02 -7.97 -5.37
N ILE A 12 -11.93 -7.39 -4.86
CA ILE A 12 -11.93 -6.49 -3.71
C ILE A 12 -11.61 -5.05 -4.08
N LEU A 13 -10.89 -4.84 -5.20
CA LEU A 13 -10.62 -3.54 -5.79
C LEU A 13 -10.82 -3.61 -7.30
N GLN A 14 -11.46 -2.60 -7.87
CA GLN A 14 -11.63 -2.46 -9.32
C GLN A 14 -11.37 -1.01 -9.71
N VAL A 15 -10.36 -0.81 -10.53
CA VAL A 15 -10.02 0.48 -11.14
C VAL A 15 -10.59 0.47 -12.55
N GLU A 16 -11.33 1.51 -12.92
CA GLU A 16 -11.97 1.62 -14.24
C GLU A 16 -11.65 2.95 -14.88
N ASN A 17 -11.06 2.91 -16.07
CA ASN A 17 -10.81 4.04 -16.96
C ASN A 17 -10.17 5.25 -16.24
N LEU A 18 -9.27 4.97 -15.28
CA LEU A 18 -8.63 6.00 -14.47
C LEU A 18 -7.76 6.90 -15.36
N GLN A 19 -8.00 8.21 -15.27
CA GLN A 19 -7.19 9.24 -15.92
C GLN A 19 -6.75 10.28 -14.89
N VAL A 20 -5.45 10.53 -14.84
CA VAL A 20 -4.85 11.51 -13.93
C VAL A 20 -3.88 12.39 -14.70
N SER A 21 -4.01 13.70 -14.52
CA SER A 21 -3.06 14.67 -15.06
C SER A 21 -2.53 15.61 -13.98
N PHE A 22 -1.39 16.21 -14.27
CA PHE A 22 -0.78 17.26 -13.46
C PHE A 22 -0.78 18.56 -14.26
N ILE A 23 -1.27 19.64 -13.64
CA ILE A 23 -1.29 20.97 -14.26
C ILE A 23 -0.24 21.84 -13.55
N ASN A 24 0.86 22.13 -14.27
CA ASN A 24 1.94 22.99 -13.79
C ASN A 24 2.13 24.16 -14.75
N HIS A 25 2.03 25.38 -14.25
CA HIS A 25 2.21 26.61 -15.04
C HIS A 25 1.38 26.64 -16.35
N GLY A 26 0.16 26.08 -16.32
CA GLY A 26 -0.73 26.03 -17.49
C GLY A 26 -0.46 24.90 -18.49
N HIS A 27 0.55 24.07 -18.23
CA HIS A 27 0.82 22.86 -19.02
C HIS A 27 0.24 21.65 -18.32
N GLU A 28 -0.58 20.89 -19.04
CA GLU A 28 -1.14 19.62 -18.58
C GLU A 28 -0.25 18.46 -19.03
N THR A 29 0.13 17.62 -18.08
CA THR A 29 0.86 16.37 -18.34
C THR A 29 0.01 15.20 -17.84
N LYS A 30 -0.36 14.29 -18.74
CA LYS A 30 -1.10 13.08 -18.40
C LYS A 30 -0.16 12.06 -17.79
N ALA A 31 -0.39 11.70 -16.52
CA ALA A 31 0.41 10.73 -15.78
C ALA A 31 -0.22 9.33 -15.79
N VAL A 32 -1.55 9.24 -15.88
CA VAL A 32 -2.31 7.99 -16.02
C VAL A 32 -3.36 8.22 -17.11
N ASP A 33 -3.44 7.31 -18.07
CA ASP A 33 -4.32 7.43 -19.24
C ASP A 33 -5.12 6.14 -19.46
N ASN A 34 -6.37 6.15 -19.03
CA ASN A 34 -7.34 5.07 -19.22
C ASN A 34 -6.90 3.71 -18.63
N VAL A 35 -6.39 3.73 -17.40
CA VAL A 35 -5.94 2.52 -16.69
C VAL A 35 -7.14 1.80 -16.09
N SER A 36 -7.25 0.48 -16.36
CA SER A 36 -8.28 -0.38 -15.79
C SER A 36 -7.68 -1.72 -15.38
N PHE A 37 -7.98 -2.18 -14.17
CA PHE A 37 -7.59 -3.50 -13.66
C PHE A 37 -8.40 -3.86 -12.41
N ASN A 38 -8.36 -5.14 -12.03
CA ASN A 38 -9.00 -5.65 -10.83
C ASN A 38 -7.97 -6.29 -9.89
N ILE A 39 -8.25 -6.29 -8.59
CA ILE A 39 -7.49 -7.04 -7.58
C ILE A 39 -8.45 -7.99 -6.89
N HIS A 40 -8.05 -9.25 -6.78
CA HIS A 40 -8.81 -10.28 -6.09
C HIS A 40 -8.30 -10.48 -4.66
N LYS A 41 -9.15 -11.03 -3.81
CA LYS A 41 -8.81 -11.33 -2.43
C LYS A 41 -7.61 -12.27 -2.34
N GLY A 42 -6.59 -11.92 -1.55
CA GLY A 42 -5.36 -12.68 -1.37
C GLY A 42 -4.42 -12.73 -2.59
N GLU A 43 -4.77 -12.05 -3.70
CA GLU A 43 -3.95 -11.99 -4.91
C GLU A 43 -2.74 -11.08 -4.72
N SER A 44 -1.60 -11.46 -5.29
CA SER A 44 -0.44 -10.59 -5.43
C SER A 44 -0.30 -10.11 -6.87
N VAL A 45 -0.43 -8.80 -7.09
CA VAL A 45 -0.30 -8.17 -8.41
C VAL A 45 0.91 -7.28 -8.45
N GLY A 46 1.82 -7.56 -9.37
CA GLY A 46 2.97 -6.72 -9.67
C GLY A 46 2.61 -5.62 -10.66
N ILE A 47 3.02 -4.39 -10.39
CA ILE A 47 2.95 -3.29 -11.37
C ILE A 47 4.36 -2.88 -11.72
N VAL A 48 4.78 -3.10 -12.96
CA VAL A 48 6.14 -2.83 -13.45
C VAL A 48 6.12 -1.74 -14.53
N GLY A 49 7.25 -1.10 -14.72
CA GLY A 49 7.45 -0.11 -15.78
C GLY A 49 8.57 0.86 -15.43
N GLU A 50 8.99 1.66 -16.39
CA GLU A 50 10.02 2.68 -16.20
C GLU A 50 9.64 3.76 -15.18
N SER A 51 10.61 4.52 -14.69
CA SER A 51 10.34 5.70 -13.87
C SER A 51 9.47 6.69 -14.65
N GLY A 52 8.44 7.22 -14.00
CA GLY A 52 7.47 8.12 -14.67
C GLY A 52 6.37 7.43 -15.47
N SER A 53 6.30 6.10 -15.53
CA SER A 53 5.22 5.39 -16.25
C SER A 53 3.83 5.46 -15.61
N GLY A 54 3.68 6.08 -14.43
CA GLY A 54 2.39 6.28 -13.76
C GLY A 54 2.07 5.33 -12.61
N LYS A 55 2.95 4.39 -12.25
CA LYS A 55 2.74 3.36 -11.21
C LYS A 55 2.38 3.96 -9.84
N SER A 56 3.25 4.79 -9.31
CA SER A 56 3.03 5.44 -7.99
C SER A 56 1.82 6.40 -8.03
N VAL A 57 1.57 7.06 -9.18
CA VAL A 57 0.39 7.91 -9.35
C VAL A 57 -0.88 7.08 -9.28
N THR A 58 -0.90 5.90 -9.91
CA THR A 58 -2.02 4.95 -9.83
C THR A 58 -2.24 4.49 -8.38
N ALA A 59 -1.18 4.10 -7.66
CA ALA A 59 -1.25 3.71 -6.25
C ALA A 59 -1.80 4.82 -5.34
N LEU A 60 -1.28 6.04 -5.50
CA LEU A 60 -1.76 7.22 -4.76
C LEU A 60 -3.21 7.57 -5.10
N SER A 61 -3.66 7.32 -6.33
CA SER A 61 -5.06 7.49 -6.73
C SER A 61 -5.97 6.51 -6.00
N ILE A 62 -5.57 5.23 -5.89
CA ILE A 62 -6.31 4.20 -5.14
C ILE A 62 -6.51 4.64 -3.69
N MET A 63 -5.47 5.21 -3.09
CA MET A 63 -5.50 5.75 -1.73
C MET A 63 -6.19 7.11 -1.64
N ASN A 64 -6.53 7.74 -2.78
CA ASN A 64 -7.01 9.13 -2.87
C ASN A 64 -6.08 10.11 -2.11
N LEU A 65 -4.75 9.96 -2.31
CA LEU A 65 -3.70 10.74 -1.64
C LEU A 65 -3.02 11.75 -2.56
N LEU A 66 -3.46 11.87 -3.81
CA LEU A 66 -2.94 12.88 -4.72
C LEU A 66 -3.32 14.28 -4.24
N LYS A 67 -2.32 15.14 -4.12
CA LYS A 67 -2.56 16.56 -3.76
C LYS A 67 -3.16 17.30 -4.96
N SER A 68 -4.34 17.82 -4.81
CA SER A 68 -4.99 18.68 -5.80
C SER A 68 -5.05 20.12 -5.29
N PRO A 69 -4.46 21.14 -5.98
CA PRO A 69 -3.54 21.02 -7.09
C PRO A 69 -2.15 20.50 -6.71
N PRO A 70 -1.22 20.08 -7.59
CA PRO A 70 -1.32 20.17 -9.07
C PRO A 70 -1.98 18.94 -9.73
N ALA A 71 -2.30 17.85 -9.00
CA ALA A 71 -2.90 16.66 -9.58
C ALA A 71 -4.42 16.82 -9.78
N HIS A 72 -4.93 16.26 -10.88
CA HIS A 72 -6.36 16.19 -11.18
C HIS A 72 -6.72 14.78 -11.65
N ILE A 73 -7.72 14.18 -11.01
CA ILE A 73 -8.36 12.96 -11.52
C ILE A 73 -9.42 13.41 -12.52
N ASN A 74 -9.14 13.20 -13.80
CA ASN A 74 -9.96 13.72 -14.92
C ASN A 74 -11.20 12.84 -15.14
N SER A 75 -11.05 11.53 -14.99
CA SER A 75 -12.13 10.54 -15.12
C SER A 75 -11.77 9.21 -14.49
N GLY A 76 -12.73 8.29 -14.48
CA GLY A 76 -12.59 6.94 -13.95
C GLY A 76 -13.25 6.75 -12.60
N ASN A 77 -13.24 5.50 -12.13
CA ASN A 77 -13.79 5.09 -10.85
C ASN A 77 -12.81 4.12 -10.14
N ILE A 78 -12.84 4.12 -8.83
CA ILE A 78 -12.06 3.19 -8.00
C ILE A 78 -13.01 2.54 -7.01
N PHE A 79 -13.50 1.36 -7.37
CA PHE A 79 -14.45 0.61 -6.55
C PHE A 79 -13.72 -0.28 -5.55
N LEU A 80 -14.06 -0.15 -4.29
CA LEU A 80 -13.54 -0.94 -3.18
C LEU A 80 -14.68 -1.75 -2.55
N LYS A 81 -14.43 -3.01 -2.26
CA LYS A 81 -15.26 -3.84 -1.38
C LYS A 81 -14.89 -3.54 0.07
N SER A 82 -15.44 -2.46 0.60
CA SER A 82 -15.14 -2.00 1.97
C SER A 82 -15.86 -2.86 3.01
N LYS A 83 -15.17 -3.14 4.11
CA LYS A 83 -15.76 -3.81 5.29
C LYS A 83 -16.79 -2.91 5.98
N VAL A 84 -16.62 -1.58 5.89
CA VAL A 84 -17.46 -0.58 6.58
C VAL A 84 -18.59 -0.09 5.69
N PHE A 85 -18.33 0.15 4.40
CA PHE A 85 -19.27 0.84 3.50
C PHE A 85 -19.90 -0.08 2.44
N GLY A 86 -19.51 -1.37 2.38
CA GLY A 86 -19.88 -2.24 1.27
C GLY A 86 -19.13 -1.87 -0.02
N ASN A 87 -19.76 -2.05 -1.18
CA ASN A 87 -19.13 -1.66 -2.45
C ASN A 87 -19.24 -0.14 -2.63
N VAL A 88 -18.10 0.56 -2.65
CA VAL A 88 -18.04 2.03 -2.74
C VAL A 88 -17.05 2.48 -3.80
N ASP A 89 -17.31 3.62 -4.42
CA ASP A 89 -16.31 4.34 -5.20
C ASP A 89 -15.54 5.27 -4.27
N THR A 90 -14.24 4.98 -4.07
CA THR A 90 -13.39 5.73 -3.14
C THR A 90 -13.20 7.18 -3.55
N LEU A 91 -13.32 7.51 -4.84
CA LEU A 91 -13.20 8.88 -5.35
C LEU A 91 -14.37 9.77 -4.93
N THR A 92 -15.51 9.18 -4.56
CA THR A 92 -16.73 9.91 -4.14
C THR A 92 -16.86 10.06 -2.63
N LEU A 93 -15.97 9.43 -1.86
CA LEU A 93 -16.02 9.45 -0.41
C LEU A 93 -15.51 10.78 0.15
N SER A 94 -16.10 11.18 1.30
CA SER A 94 -15.60 12.30 2.07
C SER A 94 -14.24 11.97 2.72
N ASP A 95 -13.43 12.99 3.04
CA ASP A 95 -12.17 12.80 3.77
C ASP A 95 -12.35 12.05 5.10
N HIS A 96 -13.46 12.26 5.79
CA HIS A 96 -13.79 11.54 7.02
C HIS A 96 -13.96 10.04 6.76
N SER A 97 -14.67 9.66 5.70
CA SER A 97 -14.87 8.26 5.32
C SER A 97 -13.56 7.62 4.81
N LEU A 98 -12.75 8.38 4.06
CA LEU A 98 -11.44 7.91 3.59
C LEU A 98 -10.47 7.62 4.75
N ARG A 99 -10.53 8.38 5.85
CA ARG A 99 -9.70 8.12 7.04
C ARG A 99 -10.02 6.77 7.69
N SER A 100 -11.26 6.29 7.64
CA SER A 100 -11.62 4.97 8.17
C SER A 100 -11.18 3.82 7.27
N ILE A 101 -10.89 4.09 5.98
CA ILE A 101 -10.38 3.10 5.02
C ILE A 101 -8.85 3.06 5.05
N ARG A 102 -8.21 4.25 5.02
CA ARG A 102 -6.74 4.37 4.97
C ARG A 102 -6.10 3.85 6.25
N GLY A 103 -5.15 2.92 6.12
CA GLY A 103 -4.48 2.26 7.24
C GLY A 103 -5.27 1.11 7.87
N ASN A 104 -6.57 1.03 7.63
CA ASN A 104 -7.46 -0.01 8.15
C ASN A 104 -7.82 -1.07 7.10
N GLU A 105 -8.31 -0.65 5.93
CA GLU A 105 -8.73 -1.54 4.85
C GLU A 105 -7.75 -1.57 3.69
N ILE A 106 -7.16 -0.43 3.38
CA ILE A 106 -6.06 -0.28 2.43
C ILE A 106 -4.90 0.36 3.15
N ALA A 107 -3.74 -0.28 3.18
CA ALA A 107 -2.50 0.26 3.70
C ALA A 107 -1.48 0.44 2.59
N MET A 108 -0.50 1.33 2.80
CA MET A 108 0.55 1.61 1.83
C MET A 108 1.92 1.73 2.50
N ILE A 109 2.91 1.08 1.89
CA ILE A 109 4.33 1.28 2.16
C ILE A 109 4.86 2.16 1.03
N PHE A 110 5.34 3.36 1.40
CA PHE A 110 5.84 4.36 0.45
C PHE A 110 7.29 4.10 0.04
N GLN A 111 7.69 4.63 -1.10
CA GLN A 111 9.00 4.44 -1.74
C GLN A 111 10.21 4.82 -0.87
N GLU A 112 10.06 5.76 0.07
CA GLU A 112 11.17 6.19 0.94
C GLU A 112 10.97 5.74 2.39
N PRO A 113 11.43 4.52 2.77
CA PRO A 113 11.28 4.00 4.13
C PRO A 113 11.99 4.88 5.19
N MET A 114 13.04 5.58 4.78
CA MET A 114 13.84 6.39 5.70
C MET A 114 13.11 7.64 6.21
N THR A 115 12.16 8.16 5.45
CA THR A 115 11.38 9.38 5.75
C THR A 115 9.97 9.07 6.27
N SER A 116 9.52 7.82 6.17
CA SER A 116 8.14 7.43 6.51
C SER A 116 7.89 7.31 8.01
N LEU A 117 8.92 6.96 8.81
CA LEU A 117 8.82 6.98 10.27
C LEU A 117 9.15 8.37 10.80
N ASN A 118 8.29 8.90 11.65
CA ASN A 118 8.53 10.18 12.30
C ASN A 118 9.70 10.06 13.30
N PRO A 119 10.82 10.80 13.09
CA PRO A 119 12.04 10.60 13.87
C PRO A 119 11.93 11.01 15.34
N VAL A 120 10.93 11.80 15.72
CA VAL A 120 10.73 12.27 17.10
C VAL A 120 9.83 11.38 17.94
N PHE A 121 9.24 10.33 17.34
CA PHE A 121 8.44 9.34 18.06
C PHE A 121 9.11 7.98 18.06
N LYS A 122 8.95 7.23 19.17
CA LYS A 122 9.41 5.85 19.27
C LYS A 122 8.71 4.94 18.25
N CYS A 123 9.42 3.95 17.72
CA CYS A 123 8.90 3.05 16.70
C CYS A 123 7.61 2.34 17.12
N GLY A 124 7.58 1.82 18.36
CA GLY A 124 6.39 1.15 18.89
C GLY A 124 5.17 2.07 19.02
N ASN A 125 5.38 3.33 19.40
CA ASN A 125 4.29 4.29 19.56
C ASN A 125 3.59 4.60 18.22
N GLN A 126 4.32 4.61 17.13
CA GLN A 126 3.76 4.89 15.80
C GLN A 126 2.88 3.73 15.31
N VAL A 127 3.26 2.49 15.59
CA VAL A 127 2.41 1.32 15.29
C VAL A 127 1.20 1.27 16.22
N LEU A 128 1.41 1.51 17.51
CA LEU A 128 0.37 1.53 18.53
C LEU A 128 -0.71 2.58 18.24
N GLU A 129 -0.34 3.74 17.68
CA GLU A 129 -1.28 4.80 17.30
C GLU A 129 -2.30 4.29 16.28
N ALA A 130 -1.87 3.59 15.22
CA ALA A 130 -2.76 3.02 14.23
C ALA A 130 -3.78 2.05 14.84
N LEU A 131 -3.35 1.17 15.74
CA LEU A 131 -4.22 0.24 16.46
C LEU A 131 -5.24 0.96 17.34
N LYS A 132 -4.85 2.02 18.05
CA LYS A 132 -5.77 2.82 18.88
C LYS A 132 -6.80 3.55 18.05
N VAL A 133 -6.40 4.15 16.93
CA VAL A 133 -7.27 4.95 16.07
C VAL A 133 -8.29 4.07 15.34
N HIS A 134 -7.85 2.94 14.77
CA HIS A 134 -8.69 2.13 13.90
C HIS A 134 -9.37 0.95 14.61
N MET A 135 -8.70 0.36 15.60
CA MET A 135 -9.20 -0.84 16.29
C MET A 135 -9.77 -0.52 17.67
N HIS A 136 -9.69 0.75 18.11
CA HIS A 136 -10.17 1.22 19.41
C HIS A 136 -9.61 0.43 20.61
N MET A 137 -8.40 -0.12 20.47
CA MET A 137 -7.73 -0.87 21.52
C MET A 137 -7.29 0.04 22.68
N SER A 138 -7.29 -0.51 23.89
CA SER A 138 -6.64 0.12 25.04
C SER A 138 -5.13 0.25 24.81
N ALA A 139 -4.46 1.09 25.59
CA ALA A 139 -3.01 1.29 25.44
C ALA A 139 -2.22 -0.01 25.69
N GLU A 140 -2.66 -0.85 26.62
CA GLU A 140 -2.02 -2.13 26.96
C GLU A 140 -2.24 -3.18 25.85
N GLU A 141 -3.46 -3.34 25.37
CA GLU A 141 -3.78 -4.25 24.26
C GLU A 141 -3.02 -3.86 22.98
N ALA A 142 -3.01 -2.57 22.63
CA ALA A 142 -2.28 -2.06 21.47
C ALA A 142 -0.77 -2.26 21.60
N LYS A 143 -0.18 -2.11 22.82
CA LYS A 143 1.22 -2.41 23.06
C LYS A 143 1.52 -3.89 22.85
N ASN A 144 0.72 -4.78 23.44
CA ASN A 144 0.91 -6.22 23.32
C ASN A 144 0.77 -6.66 21.84
N LYS A 145 -0.22 -6.15 21.12
CA LYS A 145 -0.38 -6.41 19.69
C LYS A 145 0.80 -5.88 18.86
N THR A 146 1.32 -4.69 19.19
CA THR A 146 2.51 -4.14 18.53
C THR A 146 3.73 -5.04 18.72
N LEU A 147 3.95 -5.58 19.93
CA LEU A 147 5.06 -6.49 20.19
C LEU A 147 4.91 -7.79 19.40
N GLN A 148 3.70 -8.36 19.32
CA GLN A 148 3.40 -9.52 18.49
C GLN A 148 3.69 -9.25 17.01
N LEU A 149 3.26 -8.08 16.47
CA LEU A 149 3.57 -7.68 15.10
C LEU A 149 5.07 -7.56 14.86
N PHE A 150 5.83 -7.05 15.84
CA PHE A 150 7.29 -6.98 15.73
C PHE A 150 7.95 -8.35 15.71
N GLU A 151 7.38 -9.34 16.40
CA GLU A 151 7.80 -10.75 16.31
C GLU A 151 7.47 -11.34 14.93
N GLU A 152 6.24 -11.12 14.43
CA GLU A 152 5.79 -11.58 13.11
C GLU A 152 6.68 -11.04 11.98
N VAL A 153 7.10 -9.76 12.05
CA VAL A 153 8.04 -9.18 11.08
C VAL A 153 9.51 -9.50 11.40
N LYS A 154 9.76 -10.43 12.33
CA LYS A 154 11.11 -10.93 12.70
C LYS A 154 12.07 -9.81 13.13
N LEU A 155 11.58 -8.83 13.89
CA LEU A 155 12.42 -7.84 14.53
C LEU A 155 13.16 -8.45 15.74
N PRO A 156 14.48 -8.26 15.87
CA PRO A 156 15.22 -8.76 17.03
C PRO A 156 14.88 -7.93 18.27
N LYS A 157 14.61 -8.58 19.39
CA LYS A 157 14.32 -7.90 20.67
C LYS A 157 13.18 -6.88 20.54
N PRO A 158 11.93 -7.31 20.28
CA PRO A 158 10.77 -6.45 19.99
C PRO A 158 10.59 -5.31 20.99
N GLU A 159 10.75 -5.57 22.29
CA GLU A 159 10.63 -4.54 23.33
C GLU A 159 11.68 -3.43 23.21
N LYS A 160 12.92 -3.77 22.82
CA LYS A 160 13.96 -2.79 22.59
C LYS A 160 13.59 -1.91 21.39
N ILE A 161 13.16 -2.51 20.29
CA ILE A 161 12.73 -1.78 19.08
C ILE A 161 11.49 -0.93 19.37
N PHE A 162 10.55 -1.44 20.18
CA PHE A 162 9.36 -0.67 20.58
C PHE A 162 9.75 0.68 21.23
N ASN A 163 10.78 0.67 22.08
CA ASN A 163 11.25 1.83 22.81
C ASN A 163 12.30 2.67 22.06
N ALA A 164 12.83 2.18 20.94
CA ALA A 164 13.84 2.86 20.13
C ALA A 164 13.21 3.93 19.23
N TYR A 165 14.00 4.96 18.94
CA TYR A 165 13.68 5.94 17.91
C TYR A 165 14.15 5.44 16.52
N PRO A 166 13.57 5.94 15.41
CA PRO A 166 13.96 5.51 14.07
C PRO A 166 15.46 5.65 13.77
N HIS A 167 16.14 6.66 14.30
CA HIS A 167 17.57 6.86 14.10
C HIS A 167 18.47 5.87 14.87
N GLU A 168 17.92 5.12 15.83
CA GLU A 168 18.66 4.13 16.64
C GLU A 168 18.62 2.71 16.06
N ILE A 169 17.89 2.50 14.95
CA ILE A 169 17.71 1.19 14.32
C ILE A 169 18.21 1.19 12.86
N SER A 170 18.59 0.00 12.36
CA SER A 170 19.06 -0.15 10.98
C SER A 170 17.98 0.07 9.93
N GLY A 171 18.36 0.30 8.66
CA GLY A 171 17.44 0.46 7.54
C GLY A 171 16.48 -0.71 7.39
N GLY A 172 16.98 -1.95 7.44
CA GLY A 172 16.14 -3.15 7.38
C GLY A 172 15.21 -3.31 8.59
N GLN A 173 15.61 -2.83 9.78
CA GLN A 173 14.72 -2.78 10.94
C GLN A 173 13.63 -1.71 10.78
N LYS A 174 13.95 -0.53 10.25
CA LYS A 174 12.95 0.50 9.91
C LYS A 174 11.91 -0.04 8.94
N GLN A 175 12.37 -0.73 7.88
CA GLN A 175 11.48 -1.35 6.91
C GLN A 175 10.51 -2.34 7.55
N ARG A 176 11.01 -3.20 8.45
CA ARG A 176 10.17 -4.16 9.19
C ARG A 176 9.17 -3.47 10.12
N VAL A 177 9.55 -2.36 10.77
CA VAL A 177 8.62 -1.54 11.58
C VAL A 177 7.52 -0.95 10.69
N MET A 178 7.86 -0.47 9.50
CA MET A 178 6.87 0.07 8.55
C MET A 178 5.92 -1.01 8.03
N ILE A 179 6.43 -2.21 7.74
CA ILE A 179 5.60 -3.35 7.36
C ILE A 179 4.66 -3.70 8.52
N ALA A 180 5.16 -3.79 9.76
CA ALA A 180 4.34 -4.03 10.93
C ALA A 180 3.26 -2.96 11.13
N MET A 181 3.59 -1.69 10.89
CA MET A 181 2.63 -0.58 10.94
C MET A 181 1.56 -0.72 9.85
N ALA A 182 1.95 -0.99 8.62
CA ALA A 182 1.02 -1.17 7.51
C ALA A 182 0.07 -2.37 7.73
N MET A 183 0.58 -3.46 8.30
CA MET A 183 -0.19 -4.68 8.58
C MET A 183 -0.98 -4.64 9.89
N SER A 184 -0.79 -3.61 10.72
CA SER A 184 -1.32 -3.56 12.10
C SER A 184 -2.83 -3.76 12.21
N CYS A 185 -3.60 -3.24 11.26
CA CYS A 185 -5.06 -3.33 11.22
C CYS A 185 -5.58 -4.47 10.33
N ASN A 186 -4.75 -5.42 9.90
CA ASN A 186 -5.10 -6.49 8.97
C ASN A 186 -5.83 -5.97 7.72
N PRO A 187 -5.17 -5.13 6.90
CA PRO A 187 -5.79 -4.52 5.74
C PRO A 187 -6.18 -5.59 4.70
N SER A 188 -7.25 -5.34 3.97
CA SER A 188 -7.65 -6.20 2.84
C SER A 188 -6.69 -6.06 1.67
N ILE A 189 -6.04 -4.89 1.53
CA ILE A 189 -5.10 -4.56 0.47
C ILE A 189 -3.88 -3.87 1.07
N LEU A 190 -2.69 -4.36 0.73
CA LEU A 190 -1.42 -3.70 0.99
C LEU A 190 -0.79 -3.24 -0.33
N ILE A 191 -0.56 -1.96 -0.47
CA ILE A 191 0.18 -1.38 -1.60
C ILE A 191 1.63 -1.18 -1.15
N ALA A 192 2.58 -1.75 -1.87
CA ALA A 192 4.00 -1.61 -1.61
C ALA A 192 4.68 -0.92 -2.80
N ASP A 193 4.96 0.36 -2.66
CA ASP A 193 5.59 1.17 -3.71
C ASP A 193 7.11 1.19 -3.50
N GLU A 194 7.81 0.40 -4.33
CA GLU A 194 9.26 0.18 -4.26
C GLU A 194 9.79 -0.11 -2.84
N PRO A 195 9.21 -1.07 -2.11
CA PRO A 195 9.46 -1.25 -0.67
C PRO A 195 10.87 -1.70 -0.33
N THR A 196 11.67 -2.10 -1.31
CA THR A 196 13.03 -2.61 -1.12
C THR A 196 14.10 -1.72 -1.75
N THR A 197 13.72 -0.58 -2.32
CA THR A 197 14.67 0.40 -2.86
C THR A 197 15.63 0.88 -1.76
N ALA A 198 16.91 0.96 -2.07
CA ALA A 198 18.01 1.29 -1.15
C ALA A 198 18.35 0.23 -0.07
N LEU A 199 17.89 -1.01 -0.23
CA LEU A 199 18.32 -2.16 0.58
C LEU A 199 19.34 -3.01 -0.19
N ASP A 200 20.23 -3.68 0.54
CA ASP A 200 21.10 -4.70 -0.07
C ASP A 200 20.29 -5.94 -0.49
N VAL A 201 20.82 -6.70 -1.47
CA VAL A 201 20.12 -7.85 -2.07
C VAL A 201 19.66 -8.88 -1.05
N THR A 202 20.46 -9.12 -0.01
CA THR A 202 20.12 -10.11 1.04
C THR A 202 18.96 -9.63 1.91
N VAL A 203 18.95 -8.35 2.27
CA VAL A 203 17.86 -7.75 3.05
C VAL A 203 16.59 -7.68 2.21
N GLN A 204 16.71 -7.32 0.93
CA GLN A 204 15.61 -7.30 -0.02
C GLN A 204 14.90 -8.66 -0.09
N ALA A 205 15.63 -9.75 -0.37
CA ALA A 205 15.06 -11.10 -0.44
C ALA A 205 14.34 -11.50 0.87
N ASN A 206 14.90 -11.11 2.02
CA ASN A 206 14.28 -11.38 3.31
C ASN A 206 12.99 -10.58 3.53
N ILE A 207 12.90 -9.35 3.03
CA ILE A 207 11.70 -8.50 3.10
C ILE A 207 10.60 -9.05 2.17
N LEU A 208 10.95 -9.49 0.96
CA LEU A 208 10.00 -10.08 0.02
C LEU A 208 9.35 -11.35 0.60
N ARG A 209 10.15 -12.28 1.12
CA ARG A 209 9.63 -13.49 1.79
C ARG A 209 8.78 -13.17 3.01
N LEU A 210 9.14 -12.12 3.75
CA LEU A 210 8.33 -11.67 4.89
C LEU A 210 6.96 -11.18 4.42
N MET A 211 6.91 -10.34 3.38
CA MET A 211 5.66 -9.80 2.85
C MET A 211 4.77 -10.91 2.27
N GLU A 212 5.35 -11.89 1.58
CA GLU A 212 4.63 -13.06 1.10
C GLU A 212 4.01 -13.87 2.24
N GLY A 213 4.78 -14.20 3.27
CA GLY A 213 4.26 -14.90 4.45
C GLY A 213 3.16 -14.12 5.19
N LEU A 214 3.28 -12.79 5.28
CA LEU A 214 2.22 -11.96 5.86
C LEU A 214 0.97 -11.93 4.98
N ARG A 215 1.11 -11.86 3.65
CA ARG A 215 0.01 -11.96 2.70
C ARG A 215 -0.80 -13.23 2.92
N GLU A 216 -0.13 -14.38 2.94
CA GLU A 216 -0.76 -15.68 3.12
C GLU A 216 -1.45 -15.83 4.49
N ASN A 217 -0.77 -15.42 5.56
CA ASN A 217 -1.29 -15.55 6.93
C ASN A 217 -2.52 -14.66 7.20
N HIS A 218 -2.63 -13.51 6.53
CA HIS A 218 -3.69 -12.53 6.76
C HIS A 218 -4.70 -12.43 5.62
N ASP A 219 -4.54 -13.23 4.55
CA ASP A 219 -5.42 -13.21 3.36
C ASP A 219 -5.53 -11.80 2.75
N THR A 220 -4.43 -11.03 2.85
CA THR A 220 -4.28 -9.67 2.34
C THR A 220 -3.91 -9.72 0.86
N ALA A 221 -4.56 -8.94 0.01
CA ALA A 221 -4.09 -8.76 -1.37
C ALA A 221 -2.90 -7.81 -1.40
N LEU A 222 -1.93 -8.08 -2.27
CA LEU A 222 -0.71 -7.28 -2.39
C LEU A 222 -0.65 -6.62 -3.77
N ILE A 223 -0.48 -5.31 -3.81
CA ILE A 223 -0.09 -4.56 -5.01
C ILE A 223 1.38 -4.19 -4.83
N PHE A 224 2.25 -4.83 -5.59
CA PHE A 224 3.70 -4.63 -5.49
C PHE A 224 4.20 -3.82 -6.68
N ILE A 225 4.73 -2.64 -6.43
CA ILE A 225 5.26 -1.74 -7.47
C ILE A 225 6.79 -1.82 -7.45
N SER A 226 7.39 -2.07 -8.61
CA SER A 226 8.83 -2.05 -8.79
C SER A 226 9.19 -1.71 -10.25
N HIS A 227 10.40 -1.27 -10.46
CA HIS A 227 11.00 -1.18 -11.81
C HIS A 227 11.82 -2.43 -12.16
N ASP A 228 11.97 -3.37 -11.21
CA ASP A 228 12.71 -4.62 -11.38
C ASP A 228 11.75 -5.80 -11.58
N LEU A 229 11.72 -6.35 -12.80
CA LEU A 229 10.91 -7.51 -13.18
C LEU A 229 11.30 -8.77 -12.40
N GLY A 230 12.60 -8.94 -12.09
CA GLY A 230 13.08 -10.11 -11.33
C GLY A 230 12.48 -10.14 -9.93
N VAL A 231 12.42 -8.98 -9.28
CA VAL A 231 11.79 -8.83 -7.95
C VAL A 231 10.29 -9.13 -7.99
N ILE A 232 9.61 -8.63 -9.01
CA ILE A 232 8.16 -8.84 -9.16
C ILE A 232 7.84 -10.31 -9.41
N ALA A 233 8.62 -10.99 -10.25
CA ALA A 233 8.42 -12.41 -10.58
C ALA A 233 8.57 -13.34 -9.35
N GLU A 234 9.25 -12.89 -8.28
CA GLU A 234 9.37 -13.66 -7.04
C GLU A 234 8.12 -13.58 -6.15
N VAL A 235 7.28 -12.54 -6.30
CA VAL A 235 6.21 -12.24 -5.32
C VAL A 235 4.82 -12.08 -5.95
N ALA A 236 4.71 -11.94 -7.26
CA ALA A 236 3.45 -11.67 -7.93
C ALA A 236 2.85 -12.94 -8.56
N ASP A 237 1.53 -13.08 -8.44
CA ASP A 237 0.76 -14.08 -9.18
C ASP A 237 0.48 -13.60 -10.62
N ARG A 238 0.36 -12.27 -10.80
CA ARG A 238 0.03 -11.60 -12.06
C ARG A 238 0.78 -10.27 -12.15
N ILE A 239 1.16 -9.88 -13.36
CA ILE A 239 1.91 -8.64 -13.64
C ILE A 239 1.13 -7.75 -14.58
N LEU A 240 1.13 -6.46 -14.28
CA LEU A 240 0.67 -5.37 -15.12
C LEU A 240 1.88 -4.54 -15.56
N VAL A 241 2.11 -4.43 -16.84
CA VAL A 241 3.21 -3.62 -17.40
C VAL A 241 2.67 -2.23 -17.73
N MET A 242 3.22 -1.20 -17.11
CA MET A 242 2.85 0.19 -17.36
C MET A 242 3.90 0.92 -18.21
N TYR A 243 3.44 1.60 -19.25
CA TYR A 243 4.24 2.45 -20.10
C TYR A 243 3.46 3.71 -20.47
N GLU A 244 4.07 4.89 -20.33
CA GLU A 244 3.46 6.21 -20.63
C GLU A 244 2.02 6.37 -20.09
N GLY A 245 1.81 5.99 -18.84
CA GLY A 245 0.53 6.13 -18.15
C GLY A 245 -0.52 5.08 -18.50
N LYS A 246 -0.20 4.05 -19.28
CA LYS A 246 -1.13 3.00 -19.72
C LYS A 246 -0.65 1.63 -19.28
N ILE A 247 -1.59 0.70 -19.06
CA ILE A 247 -1.27 -0.72 -19.01
C ILE A 247 -1.16 -1.20 -20.46
N VAL A 248 0.04 -1.67 -20.84
CA VAL A 248 0.34 -2.14 -22.21
C VAL A 248 0.35 -3.66 -22.31
N GLU A 249 0.56 -4.35 -21.20
CA GLU A 249 0.57 -5.81 -21.13
C GLU A 249 0.09 -6.28 -19.74
N GLU A 250 -0.58 -7.43 -19.72
CA GLU A 250 -1.02 -8.11 -18.49
C GLU A 250 -0.84 -9.62 -18.69
N GLY A 251 -0.28 -10.30 -17.69
CA GLY A 251 -0.04 -11.75 -17.73
C GLY A 251 0.18 -12.35 -16.35
N ASN A 252 -0.05 -13.67 -16.24
CA ASN A 252 0.33 -14.44 -15.05
C ASN A 252 1.84 -14.70 -15.07
N VAL A 253 2.44 -14.86 -13.88
CA VAL A 253 3.85 -15.23 -13.71
C VAL A 253 4.04 -16.72 -13.90
#